data_baeb7f2c2154aa364f58f35609299968
#
_entry.id   baeb7f2c2154aa364f58f35609299968
#
_cell.length_a   1.000
_cell.length_b   1.000
_cell.length_c   1.000
_cell.angle_alpha   90.00
_cell.angle_beta   90.00
_cell.angle_gamma   90.00
#
_symmetry.space_group_name_H-M   'P 1'
#
loop_
_entity.id
_entity.type
_entity.pdbx_description
1 polymer ?
#
loop_
_entity_poly.entity_id
_entity_poly.type
_entity_poly.pdbx_seq_one_letter_code
_entity_poly.pdbx_strand_id
1 'polypeptide(L)'
;LIGLGLFFLLMVAGSSQFLLGQAETSSCPNLILSSHRWIGSDGKPLPFQTAEEIMDFLRTAEVVKVEKIPVGVTKPQKLYLEKDGVKAKASFRYKRIHKDRWNDPNAGPRVNFRDDCIYECAAYQLNRLLGLNNMPPTVNRKVKGKDGVVQLWIEDAMMDTDRLKKKILIPDTLRWVRQDQVMRLWNALVYNDDPNKGNILIDPDWNIWLIDHTRCFRTFADLLEAEKIKYCERGLWERLKRLDTEVVRAELDEYLSSNELQAVLKRRDLLVEHIQGLIDTRGEEAVLFHF
;
A
#
# COMPACT_ATOMS: atom_id res chain seq x y z
N LEU A 1 71.33 13.23 -49.21
CA LEU A 1 71.15 13.77 -47.88
C LEU A 1 69.73 13.49 -47.43
N ILE A 2 69.67 12.58 -46.50
CA ILE A 2 68.47 11.86 -46.06
C ILE A 2 67.92 12.60 -44.83
N GLY A 3 66.65 13.03 -44.89
CA GLY A 3 65.94 13.63 -43.73
C GLY A 3 64.92 12.64 -43.20
N LEU A 4 65.15 12.16 -41.99
CA LEU A 4 64.19 11.33 -41.21
C LEU A 4 63.04 12.19 -40.71
N GLY A 5 61.82 11.88 -41.13
CA GLY A 5 60.62 12.45 -40.54
C GLY A 5 60.11 11.54 -39.40
N LEU A 6 60.01 12.08 -38.20
CA LEU A 6 59.49 11.43 -37.01
C LEU A 6 57.97 11.56 -36.98
N PHE A 7 57.23 10.47 -37.15
CA PHE A 7 55.80 10.41 -36.98
C PHE A 7 55.48 10.27 -35.50
N PHE A 8 54.89 11.29 -34.87
CA PHE A 8 54.26 11.23 -33.55
C PHE A 8 52.83 10.65 -33.70
N LEU A 9 52.65 9.46 -33.18
CA LEU A 9 51.33 8.83 -33.05
C LEU A 9 50.63 9.36 -31.77
N LEU A 10 49.67 10.25 -31.92
CA LEU A 10 48.78 10.68 -30.82
C LEU A 10 47.77 9.58 -30.58
N MET A 11 47.91 8.85 -29.47
CA MET A 11 46.86 8.04 -28.90
C MET A 11 45.80 8.93 -28.24
N VAL A 12 44.65 9.02 -28.85
CA VAL A 12 43.45 9.61 -28.23
C VAL A 12 42.82 8.53 -27.36
N ALA A 13 42.99 8.61 -26.05
CA ALA A 13 42.25 7.84 -25.09
C ALA A 13 40.82 8.29 -25.08
N GLY A 14 39.95 7.55 -25.75
CA GLY A 14 38.50 7.73 -25.68
C GLY A 14 37.99 7.32 -24.32
N SER A 15 37.71 8.28 -23.45
CA SER A 15 36.97 8.07 -22.22
C SER A 15 35.50 7.79 -22.56
N SER A 16 35.10 6.53 -22.55
CA SER A 16 33.70 6.15 -22.56
C SER A 16 33.06 6.58 -21.24
N GLN A 17 32.50 7.76 -21.21
CA GLN A 17 31.54 8.12 -20.15
C GLN A 17 30.31 7.25 -20.32
N PHE A 18 30.18 6.26 -19.45
CA PHE A 18 28.89 5.61 -19.20
C PHE A 18 27.95 6.68 -18.64
N LEU A 19 27.10 7.21 -19.48
CA LEU A 19 25.90 7.91 -19.09
C LEU A 19 25.02 6.88 -18.36
N LEU A 20 25.13 6.87 -17.02
CA LEU A 20 24.08 6.34 -16.16
C LEU A 20 22.84 7.18 -16.48
N GLY A 21 21.96 6.61 -17.31
CA GLY A 21 20.64 7.14 -17.53
C GLY A 21 19.95 7.20 -16.17
N GLN A 22 19.78 8.42 -15.64
CA GLN A 22 18.81 8.66 -14.59
C GLN A 22 17.49 8.16 -15.14
N ALA A 23 16.98 7.06 -14.59
CA ALA A 23 15.60 6.68 -14.79
C ALA A 23 14.77 7.88 -14.33
N GLU A 24 14.23 8.63 -15.27
CA GLU A 24 13.18 9.59 -15.01
C GLU A 24 12.09 8.79 -14.31
N THR A 25 11.97 8.98 -13.00
CA THR A 25 10.80 8.56 -12.25
C THR A 25 9.67 9.39 -12.83
N SER A 26 9.03 8.84 -13.85
CA SER A 26 7.79 9.36 -14.40
C SER A 26 6.85 9.53 -13.21
N SER A 27 6.65 10.77 -12.79
CA SER A 27 5.67 11.13 -11.78
C SER A 27 4.29 10.85 -12.38
N CYS A 28 3.85 9.60 -12.30
CA CYS A 28 2.46 9.29 -12.55
C CYS A 28 1.63 10.06 -11.52
N PRO A 29 0.62 10.83 -11.94
CA PRO A 29 -0.23 11.54 -11.00
C PRO A 29 -0.83 10.54 -10.01
N ASN A 30 -0.73 10.85 -8.73
CA ASN A 30 -1.29 10.05 -7.65
C ASN A 30 -2.78 9.80 -7.92
N LEU A 31 -3.19 8.56 -8.03
CA LEU A 31 -4.49 8.16 -8.56
C LEU A 31 -5.68 8.67 -7.75
N ILE A 32 -5.55 8.79 -6.43
CA ILE A 32 -6.70 9.00 -5.56
C ILE A 32 -6.54 10.18 -4.62
N LEU A 33 -5.33 10.53 -4.18
CA LEU A 33 -5.12 11.39 -3.02
C LEU A 33 -4.01 12.44 -3.17
N SER A 34 -3.74 12.95 -4.36
CA SER A 34 -2.72 13.99 -4.57
C SER A 34 -2.95 15.29 -3.76
N SER A 35 -4.14 15.48 -3.21
CA SER A 35 -4.52 16.66 -2.43
C SER A 35 -4.86 16.38 -0.96
N HIS A 36 -4.70 15.14 -0.47
CA HIS A 36 -5.05 14.83 0.91
C HIS A 36 -4.12 15.57 1.88
N ARG A 37 -4.71 16.40 2.73
CA ARG A 37 -4.00 17.07 3.81
C ARG A 37 -4.08 16.21 5.07
N TRP A 38 -2.94 15.70 5.48
CA TRP A 38 -2.84 14.99 6.75
C TRP A 38 -3.07 15.97 7.91
N ILE A 39 -3.99 15.62 8.81
CA ILE A 39 -4.36 16.45 9.95
C ILE A 39 -3.76 15.86 11.22
N GLY A 40 -3.18 16.73 12.03
CA GLY A 40 -2.62 16.39 13.33
C GLY A 40 -3.71 16.22 14.40
N SER A 41 -3.32 15.70 15.55
CA SER A 41 -4.25 15.48 16.66
C SER A 41 -4.80 16.76 17.30
N ASP A 42 -4.24 17.90 16.96
CA ASP A 42 -4.68 19.25 17.36
C ASP A 42 -5.60 19.92 16.30
N GLY A 43 -5.96 19.19 15.25
CA GLY A 43 -6.81 19.67 14.16
C GLY A 43 -6.09 20.52 13.12
N LYS A 44 -4.77 20.68 13.23
CA LYS A 44 -3.97 21.44 12.25
C LYS A 44 -3.40 20.51 11.17
N PRO A 45 -3.20 21.04 9.95
CA PRO A 45 -2.46 20.30 8.94
C PRO A 45 -1.06 19.94 9.43
N LEU A 46 -0.65 18.70 9.20
CA LEU A 46 0.73 18.28 9.43
C LEU A 46 1.67 19.01 8.44
N PRO A 47 2.85 19.48 8.87
CA PRO A 47 3.74 20.30 8.05
C PRO A 47 4.59 19.50 7.06
N PHE A 48 4.18 18.26 6.76
CA PHE A 48 4.92 17.34 5.91
C PHE A 48 4.50 17.48 4.45
N GLN A 49 5.49 17.45 3.55
CA GLN A 49 5.27 17.53 2.10
C GLN A 49 5.32 16.14 1.44
N THR A 50 5.99 15.17 2.08
CA THR A 50 6.21 13.82 1.52
C THR A 50 5.77 12.74 2.49
N ALA A 51 5.50 11.56 1.95
CA ALA A 51 5.22 10.38 2.78
C ALA A 51 6.44 9.96 3.61
N GLU A 52 7.65 10.19 3.10
CA GLU A 52 8.92 9.90 3.78
C GLU A 52 9.06 10.73 5.05
N GLU A 53 8.71 12.02 5.01
CA GLU A 53 8.72 12.89 6.20
C GLU A 53 7.73 12.41 7.26
N ILE A 54 6.55 11.97 6.84
CA ILE A 54 5.56 11.38 7.76
C ILE A 54 6.10 10.07 8.36
N MET A 55 6.70 9.22 7.54
CA MET A 55 7.29 7.96 8.02
C MET A 55 8.45 8.22 8.99
N ASP A 56 9.30 9.22 8.74
CA ASP A 56 10.35 9.61 9.67
C ASP A 56 9.77 10.10 11.00
N PHE A 57 8.75 10.96 10.95
CA PHE A 57 8.03 11.39 12.14
C PHE A 57 7.45 10.18 12.90
N LEU A 58 6.80 9.26 12.23
CA LEU A 58 6.25 8.05 12.87
C LEU A 58 7.33 7.18 13.53
N ARG A 59 8.54 7.12 12.94
CA ARG A 59 9.67 6.37 13.51
C ARG A 59 10.28 7.05 14.73
N THR A 60 10.34 8.38 14.74
CA THR A 60 11.20 9.15 15.65
C THR A 60 10.45 9.96 16.70
N ALA A 61 9.18 10.31 16.48
CA ALA A 61 8.39 11.10 17.42
C ALA A 61 8.23 10.41 18.79
N GLU A 62 8.21 11.19 19.87
CA GLU A 62 7.97 10.69 21.21
C GLU A 62 6.55 10.14 21.35
N VAL A 63 6.40 9.01 22.06
CA VAL A 63 5.07 8.46 22.41
C VAL A 63 4.65 9.03 23.74
N VAL A 64 3.91 10.14 23.71
CA VAL A 64 3.50 10.87 24.94
C VAL A 64 2.34 10.21 25.67
N LYS A 65 1.47 9.46 24.94
CA LYS A 65 0.34 8.75 25.54
C LYS A 65 0.00 7.50 24.73
N VAL A 66 -0.47 6.46 25.43
CA VAL A 66 -0.97 5.21 24.82
C VAL A 66 -2.37 4.92 25.38
N GLU A 67 -3.32 4.67 24.49
CA GLU A 67 -4.68 4.25 24.83
C GLU A 67 -5.00 2.90 24.18
N LYS A 68 -5.91 2.14 24.79
CA LYS A 68 -6.46 0.92 24.17
C LYS A 68 -7.52 1.30 23.15
N ILE A 69 -7.49 0.69 21.98
CA ILE A 69 -8.61 0.72 21.05
C ILE A 69 -9.56 -0.40 21.47
N PRO A 70 -10.84 -0.10 21.81
CA PRO A 70 -11.77 -1.11 22.34
C PRO A 70 -12.23 -2.12 21.30
N VAL A 71 -11.96 -1.87 20.02
CA VAL A 71 -12.36 -2.69 18.86
C VAL A 71 -11.14 -3.43 18.29
N GLY A 72 -11.34 -4.63 17.78
CA GLY A 72 -10.32 -5.45 17.13
C GLY A 72 -9.83 -6.63 18.00
N VAL A 73 -9.73 -7.81 17.38
CA VAL A 73 -9.32 -9.08 18.02
C VAL A 73 -7.88 -8.98 18.53
N THR A 74 -7.01 -8.31 17.82
CA THR A 74 -5.58 -8.16 18.13
C THR A 74 -5.30 -7.10 19.20
N LYS A 75 -6.33 -6.37 19.66
CA LYS A 75 -6.23 -5.30 20.67
C LYS A 75 -5.20 -4.23 20.29
N PRO A 76 -5.38 -3.54 19.17
CA PRO A 76 -4.51 -2.46 18.76
C PRO A 76 -4.52 -1.33 19.81
N GLN A 77 -3.46 -0.51 19.79
CA GLN A 77 -3.32 0.64 20.68
C GLN A 77 -3.34 1.93 19.87
N LYS A 78 -3.88 3.00 20.44
CA LYS A 78 -3.76 4.36 19.92
C LYS A 78 -2.60 5.05 20.60
N LEU A 79 -1.67 5.53 19.80
CA LEU A 79 -0.54 6.33 20.23
C LEU A 79 -0.84 7.81 20.00
N TYR A 80 -0.39 8.65 20.91
CA TYR A 80 -0.25 10.09 20.74
C TYR A 80 1.24 10.38 20.58
N LEU A 81 1.59 10.97 19.47
CA LEU A 81 2.97 11.22 19.06
C LEU A 81 3.24 12.73 19.07
N GLU A 82 4.43 13.13 19.53
CA GLU A 82 4.87 14.52 19.51
C GLU A 82 6.36 14.61 19.15
N LYS A 83 6.71 15.54 18.24
CA LYS A 83 8.08 15.89 17.89
C LYS A 83 8.10 17.31 17.33
N ASP A 84 8.98 18.16 17.84
CA ASP A 84 9.20 19.54 17.37
C ASP A 84 7.89 20.36 17.29
N GLY A 85 6.99 20.17 18.27
CA GLY A 85 5.69 20.82 18.32
C GLY A 85 4.62 20.23 17.39
N VAL A 86 4.96 19.26 16.55
CA VAL A 86 4.01 18.53 15.70
C VAL A 86 3.37 17.42 16.50
N LYS A 87 2.03 17.34 16.45
CA LYS A 87 1.23 16.34 17.19
C LYS A 87 0.39 15.51 16.24
N ALA A 88 0.48 14.18 16.34
CA ALA A 88 -0.35 13.27 15.58
C ALA A 88 -0.79 12.07 16.41
N LYS A 89 -1.84 11.38 15.96
CA LYS A 89 -2.20 10.05 16.47
C LYS A 89 -1.73 8.97 15.51
N ALA A 90 -1.53 7.77 16.04
CA ALA A 90 -1.23 6.59 15.24
C ALA A 90 -1.87 5.35 15.86
N SER A 91 -2.14 4.35 15.05
CA SER A 91 -2.44 3.00 15.55
C SER A 91 -1.13 2.23 15.73
N PHE A 92 -1.06 1.40 16.76
CA PHE A 92 0.06 0.49 17.01
C PHE A 92 -0.43 -0.94 17.12
N ARG A 93 0.11 -1.82 16.29
CA ARG A 93 -0.12 -3.26 16.28
C ARG A 93 1.20 -3.97 16.50
N TYR A 94 1.20 -5.00 17.36
CA TYR A 94 2.43 -5.74 17.72
C TYR A 94 2.21 -7.26 17.80
N LYS A 95 1.03 -7.73 17.39
CA LYS A 95 0.76 -9.16 17.40
C LYS A 95 1.16 -9.80 16.09
N ARG A 96 1.78 -10.97 16.21
CA ARG A 96 2.18 -11.84 15.12
C ARG A 96 1.67 -13.24 15.45
N ILE A 97 0.62 -13.68 14.76
CA ILE A 97 -0.04 -14.97 15.00
C ILE A 97 0.11 -15.81 13.74
N HIS A 98 0.86 -16.91 13.88
CA HIS A 98 1.06 -17.90 12.82
C HIS A 98 0.58 -19.25 13.33
N LYS A 99 -0.35 -19.90 12.64
CA LYS A 99 -0.86 -21.22 12.99
C LYS A 99 -1.07 -22.05 11.73
N ASP A 100 -0.50 -23.25 11.70
CA ASP A 100 -0.66 -24.15 10.55
C ASP A 100 -2.09 -24.66 10.44
N ARG A 101 -2.74 -24.85 11.58
CA ARG A 101 -4.19 -25.16 11.68
C ARG A 101 -4.82 -24.31 12.75
N TRP A 102 -5.92 -23.69 12.44
CA TRP A 102 -6.71 -22.92 13.40
C TRP A 102 -8.20 -23.17 13.18
N ASN A 103 -8.93 -23.40 14.25
CA ASN A 103 -10.36 -23.48 14.21
C ASN A 103 -10.92 -22.08 14.53
N ASP A 104 -11.33 -21.36 13.50
CA ASP A 104 -11.94 -20.04 13.65
C ASP A 104 -13.35 -20.24 14.23
N PRO A 105 -13.66 -19.62 15.39
CA PRO A 105 -14.98 -19.79 16.01
C PRO A 105 -16.14 -19.36 15.12
N ASN A 106 -15.89 -18.46 14.16
CA ASN A 106 -16.92 -17.86 13.30
C ASN A 106 -16.88 -18.42 11.86
N ALA A 107 -15.74 -18.94 11.40
CA ALA A 107 -15.54 -19.35 10.01
C ALA A 107 -15.09 -20.80 9.83
N GLY A 108 -14.93 -21.56 10.94
CA GLY A 108 -14.53 -22.97 10.90
C GLY A 108 -13.02 -23.20 10.70
N PRO A 109 -12.63 -24.42 10.27
CA PRO A 109 -11.22 -24.78 10.16
C PRO A 109 -10.49 -23.97 9.10
N ARG A 110 -9.35 -23.39 9.46
CA ARG A 110 -8.43 -22.68 8.56
C ARG A 110 -7.06 -23.34 8.59
N VAL A 111 -6.45 -23.46 7.42
CA VAL A 111 -5.06 -23.91 7.29
C VAL A 111 -4.15 -22.72 7.01
N ASN A 112 -2.92 -22.81 7.50
CA ASN A 112 -1.90 -21.77 7.31
C ASN A 112 -2.40 -20.37 7.69
N PHE A 113 -3.08 -20.25 8.85
CA PHE A 113 -3.61 -18.97 9.32
C PHE A 113 -2.49 -18.02 9.71
N ARG A 114 -2.59 -16.80 9.22
CA ARG A 114 -1.67 -15.68 9.50
C ARG A 114 -2.49 -14.47 9.90
N ASP A 115 -2.09 -13.82 10.99
CA ASP A 115 -2.56 -12.52 11.45
C ASP A 115 -1.33 -11.80 12.02
N ASP A 116 -0.59 -11.12 11.13
CA ASP A 116 0.73 -10.58 11.41
C ASP A 116 0.77 -9.08 11.11
N CYS A 117 1.10 -8.29 12.14
CA CYS A 117 1.15 -6.84 11.99
C CYS A 117 2.17 -6.36 10.94
N ILE A 118 3.22 -7.14 10.64
CA ILE A 118 4.23 -6.74 9.66
C ILE A 118 3.66 -6.61 8.24
N TYR A 119 2.58 -7.33 7.95
CA TYR A 119 1.90 -7.23 6.65
C TYR A 119 1.30 -5.85 6.37
N GLU A 120 1.07 -5.02 7.39
CA GLU A 120 0.70 -3.61 7.19
C GLU A 120 1.82 -2.82 6.51
N CYS A 121 3.09 -3.09 6.86
CA CYS A 121 4.23 -2.46 6.20
C CYS A 121 4.36 -2.95 4.76
N ALA A 122 4.27 -4.27 4.54
CA ALA A 122 4.30 -4.84 3.19
C ALA A 122 3.19 -4.27 2.30
N ALA A 123 1.96 -4.20 2.84
CA ALA A 123 0.82 -3.62 2.14
C ALA A 123 1.04 -2.15 1.80
N TYR A 124 1.53 -1.35 2.75
CA TYR A 124 1.80 0.07 2.51
C TYR A 124 2.86 0.27 1.42
N GLN A 125 3.97 -0.48 1.44
CA GLN A 125 5.00 -0.36 0.40
C GLN A 125 4.49 -0.77 -0.98
N LEU A 126 3.79 -1.90 -1.09
CA LEU A 126 3.20 -2.33 -2.36
C LEU A 126 2.14 -1.34 -2.87
N ASN A 127 1.35 -0.76 -1.97
CA ASN A 127 0.36 0.28 -2.29
C ASN A 127 1.02 1.53 -2.89
N ARG A 128 2.17 1.94 -2.35
CA ARG A 128 3.01 3.03 -2.88
C ARG A 128 3.57 2.69 -4.26
N LEU A 129 4.14 1.50 -4.44
CA LEU A 129 4.67 1.05 -5.74
C LEU A 129 3.61 1.12 -6.84
N LEU A 130 2.37 0.80 -6.48
CA LEU A 130 1.22 0.89 -7.40
C LEU A 130 0.61 2.30 -7.47
N GLY A 131 1.13 3.29 -6.73
CA GLY A 131 0.62 4.65 -6.72
C GLY A 131 -0.85 4.76 -6.30
N LEU A 132 -1.36 3.83 -5.49
CA LEU A 132 -2.76 3.84 -5.03
C LEU A 132 -3.00 4.94 -3.99
N ASN A 133 -2.06 5.13 -3.08
CA ASN A 133 -2.07 6.16 -2.04
C ASN A 133 -3.35 6.21 -1.19
N ASN A 134 -4.00 5.06 -1.02
CA ASN A 134 -5.22 4.90 -0.23
C ASN A 134 -5.01 4.09 1.06
N MET A 135 -3.76 4.06 1.52
CA MET A 135 -3.37 3.55 2.84
C MET A 135 -2.63 4.63 3.62
N PRO A 136 -2.84 4.73 4.94
CA PRO A 136 -2.08 5.68 5.76
C PRO A 136 -0.60 5.30 5.84
N PRO A 137 0.31 6.27 5.92
CA PRO A 137 1.73 6.02 6.15
C PRO A 137 1.97 5.09 7.33
N THR A 138 2.81 4.07 7.09
CA THR A 138 2.99 2.93 7.99
C THR A 138 4.47 2.57 8.10
N VAL A 139 4.94 2.36 9.33
CA VAL A 139 6.34 2.03 9.61
C VAL A 139 6.46 0.92 10.65
N ASN A 140 7.54 0.15 10.54
CA ASN A 140 7.96 -0.75 11.61
C ASN A 140 8.66 0.06 12.72
N ARG A 141 8.26 -0.14 13.99
CA ARG A 141 8.82 0.59 15.12
C ARG A 141 8.65 -0.17 16.43
N LYS A 142 9.67 -0.12 17.28
CA LYS A 142 9.57 -0.58 18.67
C LYS A 142 8.90 0.48 19.56
N VAL A 143 7.82 0.10 20.26
CA VAL A 143 7.11 0.95 21.22
C VAL A 143 7.04 0.26 22.58
N LYS A 144 7.56 0.91 23.62
CA LYS A 144 7.58 0.35 24.99
C LYS A 144 8.10 -1.10 25.04
N GLY A 145 9.21 -1.36 24.32
CA GLY A 145 9.86 -2.67 24.29
C GLY A 145 9.21 -3.71 23.37
N LYS A 146 8.10 -3.42 22.70
CA LYS A 146 7.41 -4.32 21.76
C LYS A 146 7.73 -3.91 20.33
N ASP A 147 8.24 -4.83 19.53
CA ASP A 147 8.35 -4.67 18.09
C ASP A 147 6.96 -4.71 17.48
N GLY A 148 6.68 -3.79 16.54
CA GLY A 148 5.37 -3.71 15.94
C GLY A 148 5.29 -2.64 14.86
N VAL A 149 4.09 -2.35 14.42
CA VAL A 149 3.80 -1.45 13.31
C VAL A 149 3.02 -0.24 13.80
N VAL A 150 3.48 0.94 13.41
CA VAL A 150 2.85 2.24 13.67
C VAL A 150 2.30 2.77 12.36
N GLN A 151 0.99 3.00 12.30
CA GLN A 151 0.28 3.55 11.14
C GLN A 151 -0.38 4.88 11.52
N LEU A 152 -0.19 5.91 10.68
CA LEU A 152 -0.78 7.23 10.92
C LEU A 152 -2.30 7.13 11.06
N TRP A 153 -2.84 7.84 12.03
CA TRP A 153 -4.29 7.94 12.24
C TRP A 153 -4.89 8.96 11.27
N ILE A 154 -5.98 8.60 10.61
CA ILE A 154 -6.74 9.53 9.79
C ILE A 154 -7.77 10.22 10.70
N GLU A 155 -7.58 11.50 10.94
CA GLU A 155 -8.53 12.30 11.70
C GLU A 155 -9.82 12.51 10.89
N ASP A 156 -10.94 12.65 11.59
CA ASP A 156 -12.26 12.91 11.01
C ASP A 156 -12.78 11.85 10.02
N ALA A 157 -12.12 10.70 9.89
CA ALA A 157 -12.61 9.60 9.10
C ALA A 157 -13.65 8.78 9.86
N MET A 158 -14.70 8.33 9.17
CA MET A 158 -15.67 7.37 9.69
C MET A 158 -15.41 5.97 9.12
N MET A 159 -15.76 4.93 9.87
CA MET A 159 -15.80 3.57 9.33
C MET A 159 -17.01 3.38 8.41
N ASP A 160 -16.87 2.58 7.32
CA ASP A 160 -18.01 2.26 6.45
C ASP A 160 -19.13 1.52 7.20
N THR A 161 -18.79 0.76 8.25
CA THR A 161 -19.78 0.18 9.17
C THR A 161 -20.63 1.25 9.87
N ASP A 162 -20.04 2.38 10.26
CA ASP A 162 -20.77 3.47 10.92
C ASP A 162 -21.61 4.28 9.93
N ARG A 163 -21.08 4.49 8.70
CA ARG A 163 -21.85 5.06 7.59
C ARG A 163 -23.15 4.27 7.36
N LEU A 164 -23.02 2.93 7.27
CA LEU A 164 -24.18 2.05 7.06
C LEU A 164 -25.17 2.09 8.21
N LYS A 165 -24.71 2.01 9.47
CA LYS A 165 -25.56 2.11 10.65
C LYS A 165 -26.33 3.44 10.69
N LYS A 166 -25.66 4.53 10.34
CA LYS A 166 -26.27 5.88 10.29
C LYS A 166 -27.05 6.14 9.00
N LYS A 167 -27.08 5.20 8.06
CA LYS A 167 -27.74 5.30 6.74
C LYS A 167 -27.30 6.54 5.94
N ILE A 168 -26.01 6.92 6.05
CA ILE A 168 -25.47 8.05 5.31
C ILE A 168 -25.33 7.65 3.84
N LEU A 169 -25.93 8.45 2.96
CA LEU A 169 -25.91 8.21 1.51
C LEU A 169 -24.56 8.60 0.91
N ILE A 170 -24.14 7.87 -0.10
CA ILE A 170 -22.93 8.17 -0.90
C ILE A 170 -23.29 9.30 -1.86
N PRO A 171 -22.61 10.46 -1.83
CA PRO A 171 -22.94 11.60 -2.66
C PRO A 171 -22.63 11.39 -4.15
N ASP A 172 -21.53 10.69 -4.45
CA ASP A 172 -21.11 10.34 -5.79
C ASP A 172 -20.99 8.83 -5.94
N THR A 173 -22.04 8.21 -6.42
CA THR A 173 -22.10 6.74 -6.60
C THR A 173 -21.09 6.24 -7.63
N LEU A 174 -20.83 7.00 -8.69
CA LEU A 174 -19.89 6.58 -9.74
C LEU A 174 -18.46 6.55 -9.18
N ARG A 175 -18.04 7.62 -8.53
CA ARG A 175 -16.72 7.69 -7.88
C ARG A 175 -16.58 6.60 -6.83
N TRP A 176 -17.61 6.33 -6.04
CA TRP A 176 -17.61 5.25 -5.06
C TRP A 176 -17.40 3.88 -5.70
N VAL A 177 -18.14 3.56 -6.77
CA VAL A 177 -17.97 2.30 -7.51
C VAL A 177 -16.56 2.16 -8.09
N ARG A 178 -15.99 3.24 -8.61
CA ARG A 178 -14.61 3.24 -9.11
C ARG A 178 -13.60 2.93 -7.99
N GLN A 179 -13.74 3.55 -6.82
CA GLN A 179 -12.89 3.26 -5.67
C GLN A 179 -13.10 1.80 -5.17
N ASP A 180 -14.33 1.29 -5.16
CA ASP A 180 -14.63 -0.11 -4.81
C ASP A 180 -13.93 -1.09 -5.78
N GLN A 181 -13.89 -0.81 -7.08
CA GLN A 181 -13.18 -1.66 -8.04
C GLN A 181 -11.66 -1.65 -7.81
N VAL A 182 -11.07 -0.51 -7.52
CA VAL A 182 -9.65 -0.43 -7.12
C VAL A 182 -9.39 -1.24 -5.84
N MET A 183 -10.26 -1.12 -4.85
CA MET A 183 -10.15 -1.88 -3.60
C MET A 183 -10.27 -3.39 -3.82
N ARG A 184 -11.20 -3.87 -4.69
CA ARG A 184 -11.33 -5.30 -5.03
C ARG A 184 -10.08 -5.84 -5.69
N LEU A 185 -9.54 -5.11 -6.66
CA LEU A 185 -8.29 -5.47 -7.32
C LEU A 185 -7.14 -5.54 -6.30
N TRP A 186 -7.05 -4.55 -5.42
CA TRP A 186 -6.07 -4.54 -4.32
C TRP A 186 -6.22 -5.76 -3.41
N ASN A 187 -7.43 -6.05 -2.92
CA ASN A 187 -7.69 -7.19 -2.05
C ASN A 187 -7.33 -8.53 -2.72
N ALA A 188 -7.58 -8.68 -4.02
CA ALA A 188 -7.18 -9.86 -4.78
C ALA A 188 -5.65 -9.96 -4.91
N LEU A 189 -4.95 -8.85 -5.17
CA LEU A 189 -3.48 -8.82 -5.28
C LEU A 189 -2.79 -9.24 -3.99
N VAL A 190 -3.19 -8.64 -2.86
CA VAL A 190 -2.59 -8.93 -1.56
C VAL A 190 -3.16 -10.18 -0.88
N TYR A 191 -4.16 -10.83 -1.49
CA TYR A 191 -4.94 -11.92 -0.90
C TYR A 191 -5.44 -11.55 0.49
N ASN A 192 -6.30 -10.53 0.56
CA ASN A 192 -6.91 -10.11 1.82
C ASN A 192 -8.07 -11.05 2.18
N ASP A 193 -7.88 -11.93 3.16
CA ASP A 193 -8.91 -12.90 3.57
C ASP A 193 -9.88 -12.37 4.65
N ASP A 194 -9.76 -11.06 4.98
CA ASP A 194 -10.67 -10.36 5.92
C ASP A 194 -11.14 -8.98 5.39
N PRO A 195 -11.72 -8.89 4.18
CA PRO A 195 -12.10 -7.62 3.56
C PRO A 195 -13.43 -7.10 4.13
N ASN A 196 -13.49 -6.86 5.44
CA ASN A 196 -14.71 -6.40 6.09
C ASN A 196 -14.82 -4.86 6.07
N LYS A 197 -16.06 -4.36 6.21
CA LYS A 197 -16.35 -2.92 6.15
C LYS A 197 -15.84 -2.12 7.35
N GLY A 198 -15.43 -2.77 8.43
CA GLY A 198 -14.73 -2.15 9.55
C GLY A 198 -13.30 -1.76 9.23
N ASN A 199 -12.73 -2.33 8.16
CA ASN A 199 -11.38 -2.06 7.67
C ASN A 199 -11.35 -1.00 6.55
N ILE A 200 -12.48 -0.34 6.31
CA ILE A 200 -12.65 0.75 5.36
C ILE A 200 -12.95 2.03 6.14
N LEU A 201 -12.08 3.03 5.99
CA LEU A 201 -12.33 4.38 6.49
C LEU A 201 -12.73 5.28 5.33
N ILE A 202 -13.59 6.24 5.61
CA ILE A 202 -14.09 7.24 4.66
C ILE A 202 -13.76 8.61 5.24
N ASP A 203 -12.95 9.38 4.53
CA ASP A 203 -12.63 10.75 4.93
C ASP A 203 -13.74 11.74 4.56
N PRO A 204 -13.67 13.01 4.99
CA PRO A 204 -14.69 14.03 4.66
C PRO A 204 -14.88 14.27 3.17
N ASP A 205 -13.86 14.00 2.35
CA ASP A 205 -13.89 14.14 0.88
C ASP A 205 -14.37 12.86 0.16
N TRP A 206 -14.87 11.87 0.93
CA TRP A 206 -15.36 10.60 0.43
C TRP A 206 -14.29 9.74 -0.26
N ASN A 207 -13.03 9.89 0.12
CA ASN A 207 -11.99 8.95 -0.25
C ASN A 207 -12.04 7.71 0.63
N ILE A 208 -11.85 6.56 0.01
CA ILE A 208 -11.73 5.26 0.70
C ILE A 208 -10.28 5.06 1.14
N TRP A 209 -10.08 4.83 2.43
CA TRP A 209 -8.82 4.44 3.04
C TRP A 209 -8.88 3.01 3.55
N LEU A 210 -7.87 2.23 3.24
CA LEU A 210 -7.76 0.83 3.60
C LEU A 210 -6.84 0.66 4.81
N ILE A 211 -7.31 -0.08 5.80
CA ILE A 211 -6.58 -0.41 7.02
C ILE A 211 -6.73 -1.89 7.36
N ASP A 212 -5.93 -2.38 8.30
CA ASP A 212 -5.98 -3.75 8.82
C ASP A 212 -5.70 -4.85 7.79
N HIS A 213 -4.46 -4.83 7.25
CA HIS A 213 -3.95 -5.83 6.31
C HIS A 213 -3.22 -7.00 7.01
N THR A 214 -3.43 -7.20 8.30
CA THR A 214 -2.72 -8.21 9.09
C THR A 214 -2.98 -9.65 8.62
N ARG A 215 -4.05 -9.87 7.83
CA ARG A 215 -4.44 -11.17 7.27
C ARG A 215 -4.24 -11.27 5.75
N CYS A 216 -3.38 -10.43 5.21
CA CYS A 216 -3.00 -10.47 3.79
C CYS A 216 -1.83 -11.41 3.52
N PHE A 217 -1.37 -11.42 2.28
CA PHE A 217 -0.14 -12.10 1.81
C PHE A 217 -0.11 -13.62 2.04
N ARG A 218 -1.28 -14.27 1.87
CA ARG A 218 -1.33 -15.73 1.88
C ARG A 218 -0.51 -16.29 0.72
N THR A 219 0.02 -17.50 0.90
CA THR A 219 0.82 -18.21 -0.12
C THR A 219 -0.01 -18.82 -1.23
N PHE A 220 -1.32 -18.62 -1.25
CA PHE A 220 -2.20 -19.04 -2.33
C PHE A 220 -1.97 -18.19 -3.58
N ALA A 221 -1.90 -18.82 -4.73
CA ALA A 221 -1.58 -18.16 -6.00
C ALA A 221 -2.82 -17.81 -6.83
N ASP A 222 -4.02 -18.17 -6.38
CA ASP A 222 -5.29 -17.85 -7.01
C ASP A 222 -5.78 -16.44 -6.63
N LEU A 223 -6.72 -15.90 -7.37
CA LEU A 223 -7.34 -14.60 -7.10
C LEU A 223 -8.61 -14.77 -6.27
N LEU A 224 -8.70 -14.01 -5.19
CA LEU A 224 -9.96 -13.89 -4.45
C LEU A 224 -10.98 -13.10 -5.26
N GLU A 225 -12.19 -13.65 -5.41
CA GLU A 225 -13.36 -12.96 -5.97
C GLU A 225 -13.08 -12.26 -7.32
N ALA A 226 -12.26 -12.85 -8.18
CA ALA A 226 -11.87 -12.27 -9.47
C ALA A 226 -13.08 -11.86 -10.32
N GLU A 227 -14.18 -12.61 -10.22
CA GLU A 227 -15.42 -12.33 -10.93
C GLU A 227 -16.10 -11.01 -10.52
N LYS A 228 -15.73 -10.43 -9.39
CA LYS A 228 -16.20 -9.11 -8.92
C LYS A 228 -15.37 -7.95 -9.45
N ILE A 229 -14.20 -8.20 -10.02
CA ILE A 229 -13.35 -7.21 -10.68
C ILE A 229 -13.86 -7.04 -12.12
N LYS A 230 -14.56 -5.95 -12.39
CA LYS A 230 -15.21 -5.67 -13.68
C LYS A 230 -14.57 -4.50 -14.43
N TYR A 231 -13.88 -3.65 -13.71
CA TYR A 231 -13.28 -2.41 -14.20
C TYR A 231 -11.93 -2.19 -13.54
N CYS A 232 -11.04 -1.48 -14.22
CA CYS A 232 -9.74 -1.10 -13.69
C CYS A 232 -9.48 0.40 -13.97
N GLU A 233 -8.82 1.08 -13.05
CA GLU A 233 -8.32 2.41 -13.31
C GLU A 233 -7.13 2.32 -14.29
N ARG A 234 -7.14 3.16 -15.34
CA ARG A 234 -6.20 3.10 -16.47
C ARG A 234 -4.74 3.19 -16.02
N GLY A 235 -4.42 4.13 -15.14
CA GLY A 235 -3.06 4.28 -14.62
C GLY A 235 -2.63 3.08 -13.75
N LEU A 236 -3.54 2.53 -12.94
CA LEU A 236 -3.27 1.31 -12.17
C LEU A 236 -3.01 0.11 -13.10
N TRP A 237 -3.79 -0.02 -14.18
CA TRP A 237 -3.57 -1.02 -15.21
C TRP A 237 -2.14 -0.97 -15.78
N GLU A 238 -1.69 0.24 -16.16
CA GLU A 238 -0.35 0.45 -16.70
C GLU A 238 0.74 0.12 -15.66
N ARG A 239 0.53 0.48 -14.38
CA ARG A 239 1.48 0.18 -13.32
C ARG A 239 1.54 -1.31 -12.98
N LEU A 240 0.41 -2.01 -12.98
CA LEU A 240 0.38 -3.47 -12.78
C LEU A 240 1.19 -4.21 -13.84
N LYS A 241 1.02 -3.85 -15.11
CA LYS A 241 1.79 -4.46 -16.23
C LYS A 241 3.29 -4.21 -16.12
N ARG A 242 3.68 -3.04 -15.61
CA ARG A 242 5.08 -2.61 -15.47
C ARG A 242 5.69 -2.91 -14.11
N LEU A 243 4.94 -3.48 -13.20
CA LEU A 243 5.42 -3.75 -11.85
C LEU A 243 6.57 -4.76 -11.90
N ASP A 244 7.78 -4.25 -11.76
CA ASP A 244 9.01 -5.03 -11.88
C ASP A 244 9.19 -5.99 -10.70
N THR A 245 9.57 -7.21 -11.00
CA THR A 245 9.75 -8.28 -9.99
C THR A 245 10.87 -7.97 -9.01
N GLU A 246 11.99 -7.42 -9.48
CA GLU A 246 13.13 -7.12 -8.63
C GLU A 246 12.84 -5.92 -7.73
N VAL A 247 12.10 -4.92 -8.24
CA VAL A 247 11.63 -3.78 -7.43
C VAL A 247 10.67 -4.27 -6.33
N VAL A 248 9.71 -5.15 -6.66
CA VAL A 248 8.80 -5.73 -5.65
C VAL A 248 9.57 -6.51 -4.59
N ARG A 249 10.59 -7.30 -5.00
CA ARG A 249 11.44 -8.04 -4.05
C ARG A 249 12.22 -7.10 -3.16
N ALA A 250 12.90 -6.11 -3.72
CA ALA A 250 13.71 -5.15 -2.97
C ALA A 250 12.90 -4.40 -1.90
N GLU A 251 11.65 -4.04 -2.21
CA GLU A 251 10.78 -3.28 -1.31
C GLU A 251 10.07 -4.15 -0.26
N LEU A 252 9.83 -5.43 -0.55
CA LEU A 252 9.00 -6.28 0.31
C LEU A 252 9.76 -7.41 1.02
N ASP A 253 11.01 -7.71 0.67
CA ASP A 253 11.80 -8.83 1.21
C ASP A 253 12.02 -8.74 2.74
N GLU A 254 12.05 -7.52 3.28
CA GLU A 254 12.11 -7.29 4.74
C GLU A 254 10.84 -7.77 5.46
N TYR A 255 9.69 -7.80 4.78
CA TYR A 255 8.37 -8.02 5.38
C TYR A 255 7.76 -9.36 5.03
N LEU A 256 8.09 -9.92 3.87
CA LEU A 256 7.48 -11.13 3.31
C LEU A 256 8.50 -12.23 3.08
N SER A 257 8.10 -13.47 3.33
CA SER A 257 8.87 -14.64 2.92
C SER A 257 8.90 -14.81 1.40
N SER A 258 9.88 -15.54 0.88
CA SER A 258 10.00 -15.81 -0.56
C SER A 258 8.74 -16.45 -1.17
N ASN A 259 8.04 -17.32 -0.42
CA ASN A 259 6.80 -17.94 -0.88
C ASN A 259 5.64 -16.93 -0.98
N GLU A 260 5.54 -16.00 -0.02
CA GLU A 260 4.53 -14.93 -0.03
C GLU A 260 4.81 -13.96 -1.18
N LEU A 261 6.07 -13.59 -1.42
CA LEU A 261 6.48 -12.77 -2.56
C LEU A 261 6.13 -13.43 -3.89
N GLN A 262 6.44 -14.71 -4.05
CA GLN A 262 6.08 -15.46 -5.27
C GLN A 262 4.57 -15.48 -5.50
N ALA A 263 3.79 -15.65 -4.43
CA ALA A 263 2.34 -15.65 -4.53
C ALA A 263 1.79 -14.26 -4.95
N VAL A 264 2.34 -13.16 -4.43
CA VAL A 264 1.99 -11.79 -4.87
C VAL A 264 2.28 -11.60 -6.35
N LEU A 265 3.47 -11.99 -6.81
CA LEU A 265 3.87 -11.86 -8.22
C LEU A 265 2.97 -12.70 -9.13
N LYS A 266 2.64 -13.93 -8.71
CA LYS A 266 1.71 -14.76 -9.48
C LYS A 266 0.31 -14.15 -9.56
N ARG A 267 -0.21 -13.60 -8.47
CA ARG A 267 -1.51 -12.91 -8.47
C ARG A 267 -1.48 -11.64 -9.32
N ARG A 268 -0.36 -10.88 -9.35
CA ARG A 268 -0.17 -9.77 -10.28
C ARG A 268 -0.36 -10.25 -11.73
N ASP A 269 0.31 -11.34 -12.12
CA ASP A 269 0.22 -11.88 -13.48
C ASP A 269 -1.22 -12.32 -13.82
N LEU A 270 -1.88 -13.01 -12.89
CA LEU A 270 -3.28 -13.41 -13.06
C LEU A 270 -4.25 -12.21 -13.14
N LEU A 271 -3.99 -11.13 -12.41
CA LEU A 271 -4.79 -9.90 -12.54
C LEU A 271 -4.59 -9.23 -13.89
N VAL A 272 -3.35 -9.20 -14.40
CA VAL A 272 -3.06 -8.71 -15.75
C VAL A 272 -3.80 -9.55 -16.78
N GLU A 273 -3.75 -10.87 -16.69
CA GLU A 273 -4.49 -11.77 -17.58
C GLU A 273 -6.00 -11.57 -17.49
N HIS A 274 -6.55 -11.47 -16.29
CA HIS A 274 -7.98 -11.24 -16.06
C HIS A 274 -8.48 -9.93 -16.68
N ILE A 275 -7.76 -8.82 -16.43
CA ILE A 275 -8.15 -7.50 -16.95
C ILE A 275 -7.99 -7.47 -18.47
N GLN A 276 -6.93 -8.06 -19.03
CA GLN A 276 -6.75 -8.18 -20.47
C GLN A 276 -7.90 -8.96 -21.11
N GLY A 277 -8.32 -10.08 -20.54
CA GLY A 277 -9.46 -10.86 -21.02
C GLY A 277 -10.79 -10.06 -20.99
N LEU A 278 -10.99 -9.19 -20.00
CA LEU A 278 -12.12 -8.27 -19.98
C LEU A 278 -12.03 -7.24 -21.13
N ILE A 279 -10.84 -6.69 -21.38
CA ILE A 279 -10.58 -5.73 -22.47
C ILE A 279 -10.83 -6.39 -23.82
N ASP A 280 -10.33 -7.59 -24.05
CA ASP A 280 -10.49 -8.35 -25.30
C ASP A 280 -11.96 -8.65 -25.59
N THR A 281 -12.76 -8.88 -24.55
CA THR A 281 -14.17 -9.25 -24.69
C THR A 281 -15.10 -8.04 -24.81
N ARG A 282 -14.79 -6.92 -24.10
CA ARG A 282 -15.70 -5.79 -23.92
C ARG A 282 -15.20 -4.50 -24.54
N GLY A 283 -13.95 -4.45 -24.94
CA GLY A 283 -13.24 -3.24 -25.37
C GLY A 283 -12.66 -2.45 -24.22
N GLU A 284 -11.56 -1.77 -24.49
CA GLU A 284 -10.76 -1.04 -23.49
C GLU A 284 -11.57 0.06 -22.79
N GLU A 285 -12.32 0.86 -23.53
CA GLU A 285 -13.14 1.96 -22.98
C GLU A 285 -14.31 1.49 -22.10
N ALA A 286 -14.74 0.22 -22.26
CA ALA A 286 -15.77 -0.38 -21.40
C ALA A 286 -15.21 -0.99 -20.12
N VAL A 287 -13.88 -1.14 -19.99
CA VAL A 287 -13.20 -1.78 -18.86
C VAL A 287 -12.34 -0.78 -18.08
N LEU A 288 -11.62 0.09 -18.79
CA LEU A 288 -10.72 1.04 -18.15
C LEU A 288 -11.40 2.38 -17.90
N PHE A 289 -11.18 2.95 -16.73
CA PHE A 289 -11.71 4.27 -16.36
C PHE A 289 -10.61 5.20 -15.84
N HIS A 290 -10.92 6.48 -15.79
CA HIS A 290 -10.17 7.50 -15.04
C HIS A 290 -11.01 8.03 -13.87
N PHE A 291 -10.35 8.50 -12.80
CA PHE A 291 -11.02 9.20 -11.71
C PHE A 291 -11.42 10.62 -12.12
#